data_255671edeb3f96ab7e3efccf89185f80
#
_entry.id   255671edeb3f96ab7e3efccf89185f80
#
_cell.length_a   1.000
_cell.length_b   1.000
_cell.length_c   1.000
_cell.angle_alpha   90.00
_cell.angle_beta   90.00
_cell.angle_gamma   90.00
#
_symmetry.space_group_name_H-M   'P 1'
#
loop_
_entity.id
_entity.type
_entity.pdbx_description
1 polymer ?
#
loop_
_entity_poly.entity_id
_entity_poly.type
_entity_poly.pdbx_seq_one_letter_code
_entity_poly.pdbx_strand_id
1 'polypeptide(L)'
;MNHASKYLYYNRPATKWNEALPLGNGRLGAMLFGGIDVARIDFNLDTLWSGEGRNKSNSSDKKDWNAIRTAILEEDYKAAEKSLQENILGDWSEAYLPLATLTLERREERLREDIEGYSRGLDLTQALYKETYIEEGISYEQEAFCSMEDKVFVLKLKASKTALNLNLKLKSPLKGIVEGEKQHTLILTGHAPIYVAPNYYHCEDPVVYKEGKGIAYAMGLRVQTTGLVHIEEDTIHIVDADEIVLISTATSDFEQEIGYNPASVVAEQLENISHMPYETLRERHIEAYQHYFNAMQLELGEAKTDRTTDERLRLFEEEGCKDTA
;
A
#
# COMPACT_ATOMS: atom_id res chain seq x y z
N MET A 1 -27.11 -13.11 8.53
CA MET A 1 -26.00 -12.37 9.16
C MET A 1 -26.01 -10.97 8.58
N ASN A 2 -25.93 -9.94 9.41
CA ASN A 2 -26.00 -8.56 8.93
C ASN A 2 -24.65 -8.14 8.33
N HIS A 3 -24.46 -8.31 7.01
CA HIS A 3 -23.20 -7.98 6.30
C HIS A 3 -22.85 -6.48 6.37
N ALA A 4 -23.82 -5.63 6.64
CA ALA A 4 -23.65 -4.20 6.70
C ALA A 4 -22.74 -3.70 7.83
N SER A 5 -22.58 -4.48 8.91
CA SER A 5 -21.69 -4.15 10.04
C SER A 5 -20.20 -4.35 9.75
N LYS A 6 -19.87 -5.06 8.66
CA LYS A 6 -18.50 -5.39 8.25
C LYS A 6 -18.10 -4.68 6.95
N TYR A 7 -18.57 -3.45 6.77
CA TYR A 7 -18.32 -2.64 5.58
C TYR A 7 -17.92 -1.22 5.97
N LEU A 8 -16.71 -0.80 5.55
CA LEU A 8 -16.30 0.59 5.64
C LEU A 8 -16.85 1.33 4.43
N TYR A 9 -17.43 2.51 4.64
CA TYR A 9 -18.16 3.24 3.60
C TYR A 9 -17.85 4.73 3.63
N TYR A 10 -17.63 5.30 2.45
CA TYR A 10 -17.43 6.73 2.22
C TYR A 10 -18.17 7.16 0.95
N ASN A 11 -18.68 8.39 0.94
CA ASN A 11 -19.37 9.00 -0.19
C ASN A 11 -18.53 10.06 -0.93
N ARG A 12 -17.23 10.09 -0.69
CA ARG A 12 -16.26 10.98 -1.32
C ARG A 12 -14.87 10.32 -1.40
N PRO A 13 -13.99 10.76 -2.32
CA PRO A 13 -12.59 10.37 -2.29
C PRO A 13 -11.89 10.73 -0.98
N ALA A 14 -10.83 9.98 -0.62
CA ALA A 14 -10.00 10.29 0.53
C ALA A 14 -9.14 11.52 0.25
N THR A 15 -9.11 12.45 1.20
CA THR A 15 -8.22 13.62 1.17
C THR A 15 -7.03 13.46 2.12
N LYS A 16 -7.16 12.55 3.09
CA LYS A 16 -6.14 12.25 4.09
C LYS A 16 -5.81 10.76 4.08
N TRP A 17 -4.61 10.42 4.54
CA TRP A 17 -4.15 9.03 4.58
C TRP A 17 -5.07 8.10 5.40
N ASN A 18 -5.57 8.57 6.54
CA ASN A 18 -6.46 7.80 7.41
C ASN A 18 -7.89 7.64 6.89
N GLU A 19 -8.25 8.28 5.78
CA GLU A 19 -9.51 8.07 5.06
C GLU A 19 -9.35 7.06 3.92
N ALA A 20 -8.11 6.74 3.52
CA ALA A 20 -7.83 5.73 2.49
C ALA A 20 -8.15 4.33 3.01
N LEU A 21 -8.57 3.45 2.11
CA LEU A 21 -8.97 2.09 2.45
C LEU A 21 -7.81 1.11 2.23
N PRO A 22 -7.45 0.33 3.27
CA PRO A 22 -6.30 -0.56 3.21
C PRO A 22 -6.64 -1.92 2.59
N LEU A 23 -5.76 -2.42 1.75
CA LEU A 23 -5.68 -3.81 1.31
C LEU A 23 -4.28 -4.35 1.56
N GLY A 24 -4.15 -5.66 1.77
CA GLY A 24 -2.84 -6.28 1.95
C GLY A 24 -2.90 -7.81 1.96
N ASN A 25 -1.75 -8.42 1.67
CA ASN A 25 -1.60 -9.87 1.64
C ASN A 25 -0.48 -10.38 2.56
N GLY A 26 -0.05 -9.56 3.51
CA GLY A 26 1.06 -9.86 4.41
C GLY A 26 2.45 -9.50 3.87
N ARG A 27 2.58 -9.19 2.57
CA ARG A 27 3.82 -8.75 1.92
C ARG A 27 3.66 -7.39 1.27
N LEU A 28 2.68 -7.26 0.39
CA LEU A 28 2.33 -6.03 -0.31
C LEU A 28 1.11 -5.42 0.36
N GLY A 29 1.21 -4.16 0.74
CA GLY A 29 0.11 -3.33 1.22
C GLY A 29 -0.26 -2.27 0.19
N ALA A 30 -1.54 -1.93 0.10
CA ALA A 30 -2.07 -0.89 -0.76
C ALA A 30 -3.06 -0.02 0.01
N MET A 31 -2.91 1.31 -0.07
CA MET A 31 -3.85 2.30 0.46
C MET A 31 -4.59 2.96 -0.70
N LEU A 32 -5.90 2.71 -0.81
CA LEU A 32 -6.74 3.19 -1.90
C LEU A 32 -7.46 4.47 -1.49
N PHE A 33 -7.14 5.57 -2.13
CA PHE A 33 -7.74 6.89 -1.85
C PHE A 33 -9.04 7.09 -2.62
N GLY A 34 -9.21 6.35 -3.72
CA GLY A 34 -10.25 6.63 -4.71
C GLY A 34 -9.93 7.90 -5.51
N GLY A 35 -10.90 8.34 -6.29
CA GLY A 35 -10.79 9.56 -7.09
C GLY A 35 -11.33 9.39 -8.49
N ILE A 36 -11.91 10.47 -9.03
CA ILE A 36 -12.57 10.46 -10.34
C ILE A 36 -11.61 10.93 -11.44
N ASP A 37 -11.04 12.13 -11.29
CA ASP A 37 -10.07 12.68 -12.25
C ASP A 37 -8.69 12.06 -12.07
N VAL A 38 -8.31 11.86 -10.79
CA VAL A 38 -7.06 11.24 -10.40
C VAL A 38 -7.34 10.28 -9.25
N ALA A 39 -7.26 8.99 -9.51
CA ALA A 39 -7.25 7.99 -8.46
C ALA A 39 -5.81 7.69 -8.02
N ARG A 40 -5.61 7.52 -6.70
CA ARG A 40 -4.31 7.30 -6.08
C ARG A 40 -4.29 6.01 -5.28
N ILE A 41 -3.21 5.27 -5.42
CA ILE A 41 -2.93 4.06 -4.63
C ILE A 41 -1.48 4.12 -4.15
N ASP A 42 -1.27 4.09 -2.84
CA ASP A 42 0.06 4.04 -2.24
C ASP A 42 0.41 2.62 -1.83
N PHE A 43 1.60 2.16 -2.22
CA PHE A 43 2.07 0.80 -1.96
C PHE A 43 3.19 0.76 -0.93
N ASN A 44 3.18 -0.29 -0.12
CA ASN A 44 4.25 -0.67 0.79
C ASN A 44 4.64 -2.13 0.59
N LEU A 45 5.93 -2.44 0.83
CA LEU A 45 6.48 -3.79 0.82
C LEU A 45 7.07 -4.08 2.20
N ASP A 46 6.73 -5.21 2.81
CA ASP A 46 7.12 -5.60 4.17
C ASP A 46 8.64 -5.63 4.39
N THR A 47 9.39 -5.97 3.35
CA THR A 47 10.86 -6.09 3.38
C THR A 47 11.60 -4.82 2.94
N LEU A 48 10.91 -3.71 2.67
CA LEU A 48 11.55 -2.48 2.21
C LEU A 48 11.87 -1.54 3.38
N TRP A 49 13.12 -1.63 3.84
CA TRP A 49 13.67 -0.85 4.94
C TRP A 49 14.96 -0.14 4.53
N SER A 50 15.36 0.90 5.28
CA SER A 50 16.69 1.49 5.16
C SER A 50 17.77 0.55 5.68
N GLY A 51 19.02 0.83 5.35
CA GLY A 51 20.17 0.14 5.97
C GLY A 51 20.93 -0.81 5.05
N GLU A 52 22.03 -1.33 5.58
CA GLU A 52 22.93 -2.28 4.92
C GLU A 52 23.07 -3.61 5.71
N GLY A 53 22.19 -3.92 6.66
CA GLY A 53 22.32 -5.09 7.52
C GLY A 53 23.48 -4.96 8.54
N ARG A 54 23.70 -3.78 9.09
CA ARG A 54 24.74 -3.52 10.08
C ARG A 54 24.45 -4.21 11.40
N ASN A 55 25.51 -4.78 12.02
CA ASN A 55 25.43 -5.18 13.42
C ASN A 55 25.41 -3.91 14.30
N LYS A 56 24.24 -3.56 14.82
CA LYS A 56 24.01 -2.39 15.66
C LYS A 56 24.17 -2.66 17.16
N SER A 57 24.63 -3.85 17.53
CA SER A 57 24.90 -4.13 18.93
C SER A 57 26.11 -3.32 19.43
N ASN A 58 25.89 -2.51 20.46
CA ASN A 58 26.99 -1.89 21.17
C ASN A 58 27.81 -2.95 21.91
N SER A 59 29.12 -2.95 21.72
CA SER A 59 30.06 -3.71 22.57
C SER A 59 30.27 -2.95 23.87
N SER A 60 29.27 -2.93 24.74
CA SER A 60 29.42 -2.29 26.04
C SER A 60 30.39 -3.07 26.92
N ASP A 61 31.35 -2.38 27.52
CA ASP A 61 32.24 -2.93 28.55
C ASP A 61 31.38 -3.25 29.80
N LYS A 62 31.71 -4.35 30.52
CA LYS A 62 31.01 -4.76 31.76
C LYS A 62 30.93 -3.66 32.83
N LYS A 63 31.78 -2.64 32.73
CA LYS A 63 31.80 -1.47 33.63
C LYS A 63 30.51 -0.64 33.54
N ASP A 64 29.94 -0.51 32.37
CA ASP A 64 28.73 0.33 32.17
C ASP A 64 27.51 -0.28 32.83
N TRP A 65 27.36 -1.60 32.77
CA TRP A 65 26.28 -2.32 33.45
C TRP A 65 26.32 -2.15 34.98
N ASN A 66 27.51 -2.10 35.58
CA ASN A 66 27.64 -1.90 37.04
C ASN A 66 27.26 -0.47 37.43
N ALA A 67 27.66 0.54 36.65
CA ALA A 67 27.27 1.92 36.90
C ALA A 67 25.74 2.12 36.80
N ILE A 68 25.11 1.53 35.78
CA ILE A 68 23.65 1.58 35.61
C ILE A 68 22.94 0.88 36.78
N ARG A 69 23.39 -0.30 37.17
CA ARG A 69 22.84 -1.04 38.33
C ARG A 69 22.95 -0.22 39.62
N THR A 70 24.07 0.41 39.85
CA THR A 70 24.29 1.26 41.02
C THR A 70 23.33 2.44 41.03
N ALA A 71 23.19 3.15 39.89
CA ALA A 71 22.26 4.25 39.78
C ALA A 71 20.79 3.81 40.03
N ILE A 72 20.38 2.63 39.54
CA ILE A 72 19.05 2.07 39.81
C ILE A 72 18.87 1.77 41.32
N LEU A 73 19.86 1.20 41.97
CA LEU A 73 19.81 0.89 43.40
C LEU A 73 19.80 2.14 44.31
N GLU A 74 20.39 3.24 43.81
CA GLU A 74 20.38 4.56 44.45
C GLU A 74 19.13 5.40 44.06
N GLU A 75 18.18 4.81 43.34
CA GLU A 75 16.95 5.46 42.83
C GLU A 75 17.20 6.65 41.90
N ASP A 76 18.40 6.79 41.34
CA ASP A 76 18.73 7.76 40.31
C ASP A 76 18.41 7.18 38.89
N TYR A 77 17.11 7.07 38.62
CA TYR A 77 16.62 6.52 37.36
C TYR A 77 17.02 7.35 36.15
N LYS A 78 17.18 8.71 36.31
CA LYS A 78 17.60 9.57 35.21
C LYS A 78 19.04 9.33 34.77
N ALA A 79 19.95 9.15 35.73
CA ALA A 79 21.33 8.81 35.42
C ALA A 79 21.43 7.40 34.81
N ALA A 80 20.64 6.45 35.30
CA ALA A 80 20.56 5.09 34.73
C ALA A 80 20.07 5.09 33.31
N GLU A 81 18.98 5.83 33.02
CA GLU A 81 18.40 5.96 31.66
C GLU A 81 19.39 6.60 30.70
N LYS A 82 20.02 7.70 31.09
CA LYS A 82 21.03 8.39 30.27
C LYS A 82 22.19 7.46 29.94
N SER A 83 22.71 6.73 30.96
CA SER A 83 23.82 5.79 30.75
C SER A 83 23.42 4.62 29.83
N LEU A 84 22.17 4.12 29.94
CA LEU A 84 21.64 3.10 29.05
C LEU A 84 21.59 3.61 27.59
N GLN A 85 21.07 4.81 27.37
CA GLN A 85 20.94 5.40 26.04
C GLN A 85 22.31 5.65 25.39
N GLU A 86 23.28 6.17 26.14
CA GLU A 86 24.60 6.53 25.62
C GLU A 86 25.53 5.32 25.42
N ASN A 87 25.44 4.29 26.25
CA ASN A 87 26.47 3.23 26.31
C ASN A 87 25.96 1.83 25.97
N ILE A 88 24.65 1.56 26.14
CA ILE A 88 24.11 0.19 26.02
C ILE A 88 23.18 0.07 24.81
N LEU A 89 22.24 1.03 24.65
CA LEU A 89 21.37 1.01 23.50
C LEU A 89 22.18 1.30 22.23
N GLY A 90 21.91 0.52 21.18
CA GLY A 90 22.41 0.83 19.85
C GLY A 90 21.73 2.04 19.26
N ASP A 91 22.11 2.35 18.04
CA ASP A 91 21.37 3.31 17.21
C ASP A 91 19.89 2.87 17.09
N TRP A 92 19.03 3.81 16.71
CA TRP A 92 17.63 3.49 16.37
C TRP A 92 17.50 2.41 15.30
N SER A 93 16.34 1.77 15.25
CA SER A 93 16.00 0.80 14.22
C SER A 93 16.02 1.43 12.83
N GLU A 94 16.18 0.60 11.80
CA GLU A 94 16.04 1.07 10.42
C GLU A 94 14.62 1.60 10.16
N ALA A 95 14.48 2.49 9.20
CA ALA A 95 13.20 3.08 8.82
C ALA A 95 12.46 2.19 7.83
N TYR A 96 11.18 1.92 8.11
CA TYR A 96 10.26 1.34 7.13
C TYR A 96 9.96 2.36 6.05
N LEU A 97 10.02 1.96 4.77
CA LEU A 97 10.01 2.87 3.65
C LEU A 97 8.76 2.68 2.77
N PRO A 98 8.20 3.78 2.22
CA PRO A 98 7.17 3.68 1.20
C PRO A 98 7.75 3.13 -0.11
N LEU A 99 7.01 2.25 -0.79
CA LEU A 99 7.47 1.63 -2.04
C LEU A 99 7.19 2.53 -3.25
N ALA A 100 5.92 2.76 -3.53
CA ALA A 100 5.50 3.49 -4.73
C ALA A 100 4.09 4.06 -4.58
N THR A 101 3.77 5.02 -5.43
CA THR A 101 2.41 5.51 -5.68
C THR A 101 2.05 5.23 -7.13
N LEU A 102 0.89 4.60 -7.36
CA LEU A 102 0.24 4.49 -8.66
C LEU A 102 -0.83 5.59 -8.75
N THR A 103 -0.76 6.39 -9.80
CA THR A 103 -1.82 7.33 -10.18
C THR A 103 -2.50 6.90 -11.46
N LEU A 104 -3.83 6.98 -11.45
CA LEU A 104 -4.68 6.78 -12.61
C LEU A 104 -5.30 8.13 -12.94
N GLU A 105 -4.76 8.80 -13.95
CA GLU A 105 -5.18 10.15 -14.36
C GLU A 105 -6.07 10.06 -15.59
N ARG A 106 -7.26 10.68 -15.55
CA ARG A 106 -8.08 10.83 -16.76
C ARG A 106 -7.40 11.73 -17.76
N ARG A 107 -7.50 11.40 -19.04
CA ARG A 107 -6.90 12.17 -20.13
C ARG A 107 -7.69 13.42 -20.51
N GLU A 108 -8.97 13.45 -20.17
CA GLU A 108 -9.85 14.57 -20.49
C GLU A 108 -10.14 15.38 -19.22
N GLU A 109 -9.91 16.68 -19.28
CA GLU A 109 -10.40 17.60 -18.26
C GLU A 109 -11.89 17.82 -18.50
N ARG A 110 -12.74 17.24 -17.65
CA ARG A 110 -14.18 17.46 -17.68
C ARG A 110 -14.61 18.35 -16.51
N LEU A 111 -15.60 19.21 -16.75
CA LEU A 111 -16.23 19.96 -15.67
C LEU A 111 -17.05 18.98 -14.81
N ARG A 112 -16.84 19.03 -13.50
CA ARG A 112 -17.39 18.10 -12.50
C ARG A 112 -18.89 18.27 -12.24
N GLU A 113 -19.68 18.80 -13.13
CA GLU A 113 -21.04 19.24 -12.83
C GLU A 113 -22.07 18.10 -12.74
N ASP A 114 -21.75 16.86 -13.22
CA ASP A 114 -22.72 15.77 -13.36
C ASP A 114 -22.28 14.42 -12.75
N ILE A 115 -21.58 14.43 -11.60
CA ILE A 115 -21.23 13.20 -10.90
C ILE A 115 -22.31 12.83 -9.89
N GLU A 116 -22.89 11.67 -10.08
CA GLU A 116 -23.96 11.15 -9.22
C GLU A 116 -23.50 9.88 -8.50
N GLY A 117 -23.96 9.72 -7.26
CA GLY A 117 -23.89 8.48 -6.51
C GLY A 117 -22.47 7.96 -6.23
N TYR A 118 -21.48 8.88 -6.07
CA TYR A 118 -20.13 8.45 -5.71
C TYR A 118 -20.14 7.67 -4.39
N SER A 119 -19.56 6.50 -4.42
CA SER A 119 -19.42 5.59 -3.26
C SER A 119 -18.12 4.82 -3.36
N ARG A 120 -17.40 4.73 -2.26
CA ARG A 120 -16.27 3.80 -2.10
C ARG A 120 -16.36 3.09 -0.77
N GLY A 121 -15.92 1.84 -0.73
CA GLY A 121 -15.97 1.04 0.47
C GLY A 121 -15.06 -0.16 0.46
N LEU A 122 -14.94 -0.77 1.63
CA LEU A 122 -14.18 -1.99 1.85
C LEU A 122 -15.07 -3.03 2.52
N ASP A 123 -15.34 -4.10 1.82
CA ASP A 123 -16.00 -5.29 2.36
C ASP A 123 -15.00 -6.12 3.17
N LEU A 124 -15.09 -6.04 4.49
CA LEU A 124 -14.21 -6.78 5.39
C LEU A 124 -14.48 -8.30 5.37
N THR A 125 -15.61 -8.76 4.84
CA THR A 125 -15.91 -10.19 4.75
C THR A 125 -15.20 -10.89 3.60
N GLN A 126 -14.78 -10.11 2.60
CA GLN A 126 -14.12 -10.58 1.39
C GLN A 126 -12.78 -9.88 1.11
N ALA A 127 -12.40 -8.88 1.92
CA ALA A 127 -11.27 -7.98 1.68
C ALA A 127 -11.28 -7.39 0.26
N LEU A 128 -12.45 -6.90 -0.17
CA LEU A 128 -12.66 -6.27 -1.48
C LEU A 128 -12.93 -4.78 -1.33
N TYR A 129 -12.10 -3.97 -1.99
CA TYR A 129 -12.40 -2.56 -2.22
C TYR A 129 -13.36 -2.43 -3.38
N LYS A 130 -14.34 -1.52 -3.25
CA LYS A 130 -15.23 -1.12 -4.35
C LYS A 130 -15.37 0.38 -4.40
N GLU A 131 -15.43 0.92 -5.62
CA GLU A 131 -15.76 2.31 -5.90
C GLU A 131 -16.73 2.37 -7.07
N THR A 132 -17.77 3.17 -6.95
CA THR A 132 -18.77 3.35 -8.01
C THR A 132 -19.19 4.81 -8.12
N TYR A 133 -19.49 5.25 -9.32
CA TYR A 133 -20.12 6.55 -9.59
C TYR A 133 -20.76 6.53 -10.99
N ILE A 134 -21.61 7.52 -11.25
CA ILE A 134 -22.22 7.77 -12.55
C ILE A 134 -21.79 9.15 -13.00
N GLU A 135 -21.37 9.30 -14.25
CA GLU A 135 -21.05 10.56 -14.89
C GLU A 135 -21.63 10.57 -16.30
N GLU A 136 -22.41 11.58 -16.65
CA GLU A 136 -23.09 11.71 -17.95
C GLU A 136 -23.86 10.43 -18.36
N GLY A 137 -24.49 9.76 -17.39
CA GLY A 137 -25.24 8.52 -17.62
C GLY A 137 -24.37 7.29 -17.93
N ILE A 138 -23.06 7.38 -17.77
CA ILE A 138 -22.11 6.26 -17.82
C ILE A 138 -21.82 5.82 -16.39
N SER A 139 -22.04 4.54 -16.09
CA SER A 139 -21.64 3.97 -14.80
C SER A 139 -20.20 3.51 -14.85
N TYR A 140 -19.47 3.84 -13.78
CA TYR A 140 -18.08 3.43 -13.55
C TYR A 140 -18.02 2.58 -12.27
N GLU A 141 -17.26 1.52 -12.33
CA GLU A 141 -17.04 0.62 -11.23
C GLU A 141 -15.55 0.26 -11.13
N GLN A 142 -15.03 0.25 -9.90
CA GLN A 142 -13.70 -0.27 -9.59
C GLN A 142 -13.81 -1.33 -8.50
N GLU A 143 -13.09 -2.43 -8.64
CA GLU A 143 -12.94 -3.45 -7.61
C GLU A 143 -11.46 -3.80 -7.48
N ALA A 144 -10.94 -3.84 -6.23
CA ALA A 144 -9.55 -4.19 -5.97
C ALA A 144 -9.39 -5.14 -4.80
N PHE A 145 -8.31 -5.92 -4.83
CA PHE A 145 -7.90 -6.82 -3.77
C PHE A 145 -6.38 -7.10 -3.80
N CYS A 146 -5.85 -7.56 -2.66
CA CYS A 146 -4.50 -8.09 -2.55
C CYS A 146 -4.57 -9.61 -2.34
N SER A 147 -4.32 -10.41 -3.40
CA SER A 147 -4.31 -11.87 -3.32
C SER A 147 -3.10 -12.36 -2.53
N MET A 148 -3.36 -13.12 -1.46
CA MET A 148 -2.32 -13.80 -0.67
C MET A 148 -1.79 -15.03 -1.41
N GLU A 149 -2.68 -15.77 -2.04
CA GLU A 149 -2.36 -16.99 -2.80
C GLU A 149 -1.47 -16.67 -4.02
N ASP A 150 -1.85 -15.64 -4.79
CA ASP A 150 -1.18 -15.27 -6.03
C ASP A 150 -0.08 -14.21 -5.82
N LYS A 151 0.02 -13.61 -4.60
CA LYS A 151 1.01 -12.59 -4.22
C LYS A 151 0.98 -11.34 -5.09
N VAL A 152 -0.21 -10.93 -5.51
CA VAL A 152 -0.44 -9.75 -6.36
C VAL A 152 -1.49 -8.82 -5.78
N PHE A 153 -1.39 -7.55 -6.13
CA PHE A 153 -2.48 -6.60 -6.09
C PHE A 153 -3.20 -6.62 -7.44
N VAL A 154 -4.52 -6.60 -7.42
CA VAL A 154 -5.35 -6.56 -8.62
C VAL A 154 -6.35 -5.44 -8.49
N LEU A 155 -6.50 -4.63 -9.55
CA LEU A 155 -7.53 -3.60 -9.67
C LEU A 155 -8.22 -3.76 -11.03
N LYS A 156 -9.53 -3.94 -11.01
CA LYS A 156 -10.38 -3.94 -12.20
C LYS A 156 -11.17 -2.64 -12.26
N LEU A 157 -11.14 -1.98 -13.41
CA LEU A 157 -11.99 -0.83 -13.73
C LEU A 157 -12.93 -1.24 -14.84
N LYS A 158 -14.18 -0.82 -14.74
CA LYS A 158 -15.22 -1.07 -15.74
C LYS A 158 -16.07 0.18 -15.96
N ALA A 159 -16.41 0.48 -17.21
CA ALA A 159 -17.38 1.47 -17.59
C ALA A 159 -18.52 0.81 -18.40
N SER A 160 -19.74 1.32 -18.29
CA SER A 160 -20.89 0.80 -19.05
C SER A 160 -20.82 1.08 -20.55
N LYS A 161 -19.85 1.89 -20.98
CA LYS A 161 -19.52 2.20 -22.39
C LYS A 161 -18.01 2.33 -22.53
N THR A 162 -17.52 2.36 -23.76
CA THR A 162 -16.12 2.63 -24.10
C THR A 162 -15.77 4.08 -23.74
N ALA A 163 -15.36 4.32 -22.50
CA ALA A 163 -15.14 5.65 -21.92
C ALA A 163 -13.92 5.75 -21.01
N LEU A 164 -13.16 4.66 -20.83
CA LEU A 164 -11.96 4.68 -20.01
C LEU A 164 -10.77 5.16 -20.86
N ASN A 165 -10.38 6.42 -20.64
CA ASN A 165 -9.19 7.05 -21.22
C ASN A 165 -8.28 7.50 -20.06
N LEU A 166 -7.20 6.75 -19.81
CA LEU A 166 -6.37 6.91 -18.61
C LEU A 166 -4.89 7.01 -18.94
N ASN A 167 -4.19 7.79 -18.15
CA ASN A 167 -2.74 7.73 -18.01
C ASN A 167 -2.40 7.07 -16.67
N LEU A 168 -1.61 6.01 -16.71
CA LEU A 168 -1.13 5.30 -15.52
C LEU A 168 0.33 5.68 -15.29
N LYS A 169 0.63 6.18 -14.09
CA LYS A 169 1.99 6.53 -13.68
C LYS A 169 2.36 5.82 -12.39
N LEU A 170 3.52 5.17 -12.40
CA LEU A 170 4.11 4.55 -11.23
C LEU A 170 5.30 5.40 -10.78
N LYS A 171 5.31 5.82 -9.50
CA LYS A 171 6.33 6.71 -8.96
C LYS A 171 6.76 6.27 -7.58
N SER A 172 8.07 6.19 -7.34
CA SER A 172 8.57 5.96 -5.98
C SER A 172 9.03 7.27 -5.33
N PRO A 173 8.79 7.49 -4.03
CA PRO A 173 9.41 8.57 -3.29
C PRO A 173 10.90 8.32 -3.04
N LEU A 174 11.38 7.10 -3.25
CA LEU A 174 12.78 6.72 -3.21
C LEU A 174 13.45 6.97 -4.57
N LYS A 175 14.78 6.88 -4.62
CA LYS A 175 15.54 6.97 -5.88
C LYS A 175 15.36 5.69 -6.70
N GLY A 176 14.28 5.62 -7.47
CA GLY A 176 13.96 4.52 -8.36
C GLY A 176 13.80 4.98 -9.80
N ILE A 177 13.91 4.04 -10.73
CA ILE A 177 13.72 4.22 -12.16
C ILE A 177 12.53 3.37 -12.58
N VAL A 178 11.64 3.94 -13.41
CA VAL A 178 10.52 3.23 -14.02
C VAL A 178 10.79 3.11 -15.50
N GLU A 179 10.69 1.90 -16.02
CA GLU A 179 10.90 1.60 -17.44
C GLU A 179 9.71 0.84 -18.01
N GLY A 180 9.37 1.18 -19.25
CA GLY A 180 8.35 0.48 -20.01
C GLY A 180 8.91 -0.83 -20.57
N GLU A 181 8.19 -1.92 -20.35
CA GLU A 181 8.50 -3.25 -20.83
C GLU A 181 7.45 -3.75 -21.83
N LYS A 182 7.73 -4.87 -22.48
CA LYS A 182 6.78 -5.53 -23.37
C LYS A 182 5.47 -5.89 -22.63
N GLN A 183 4.43 -6.19 -23.41
CA GLN A 183 3.12 -6.63 -22.91
C GLN A 183 2.48 -5.64 -21.92
N HIS A 184 2.59 -4.34 -22.23
CA HIS A 184 1.96 -3.25 -21.46
C HIS A 184 2.35 -3.25 -19.97
N THR A 185 3.64 -3.39 -19.72
CA THR A 185 4.18 -3.50 -18.35
C THR A 185 5.11 -2.32 -18.04
N LEU A 186 5.02 -1.78 -16.83
CA LEU A 186 6.02 -0.91 -16.21
C LEU A 186 6.76 -1.68 -15.14
N ILE A 187 8.08 -1.51 -15.08
CA ILE A 187 8.91 -2.03 -13.99
C ILE A 187 9.60 -0.86 -13.31
N LEU A 188 9.34 -0.69 -12.03
CA LEU A 188 10.07 0.19 -11.12
C LEU A 188 11.18 -0.60 -10.47
N THR A 189 12.41 -0.09 -10.52
CA THR A 189 13.57 -0.64 -9.81
C THR A 189 14.28 0.42 -8.99
N GLY A 190 14.92 0.03 -7.91
CA GLY A 190 15.69 0.96 -7.09
C GLY A 190 16.43 0.28 -5.95
N HIS A 191 17.16 1.11 -5.18
CA HIS A 191 17.80 0.71 -3.93
C HIS A 191 17.32 1.62 -2.81
N ALA A 192 17.07 1.03 -1.66
CA ALA A 192 16.75 1.77 -0.45
C ALA A 192 17.95 2.61 0.02
N PRO A 193 17.75 3.74 0.71
CA PRO A 193 18.84 4.45 1.37
C PRO A 193 19.49 3.58 2.44
N ILE A 194 20.80 3.72 2.61
CA ILE A 194 21.58 3.02 3.65
C ILE A 194 21.38 3.61 5.05
N TYR A 195 20.76 4.79 5.13
CA TYR A 195 20.48 5.47 6.37
C TYR A 195 19.29 6.43 6.19
N VAL A 196 18.40 6.42 7.18
CA VAL A 196 17.31 7.39 7.32
C VAL A 196 17.25 7.79 8.78
N ALA A 197 17.42 9.09 9.07
CA ALA A 197 17.27 9.64 10.40
C ALA A 197 15.80 9.61 10.84
N PRO A 198 15.51 9.32 12.12
CA PRO A 198 14.18 9.52 12.66
C PRO A 198 13.73 10.98 12.52
N ASN A 199 12.45 11.22 12.36
CA ASN A 199 11.88 12.55 12.12
C ASN A 199 12.12 13.56 13.26
N TYR A 200 12.43 13.09 14.46
CA TYR A 200 12.76 13.91 15.63
C TYR A 200 14.26 14.20 15.76
N TYR A 201 15.11 13.61 14.92
CA TYR A 201 16.56 13.80 14.93
C TYR A 201 16.97 14.72 13.78
N HIS A 202 17.51 15.89 14.11
CA HIS A 202 17.97 16.88 13.13
C HIS A 202 19.45 16.68 12.84
N CYS A 203 19.78 16.37 11.59
CA CYS A 203 21.13 16.26 11.08
C CYS A 203 21.22 16.85 9.66
N GLU A 204 22.45 17.06 9.18
CA GLU A 204 22.71 17.66 7.87
C GLU A 204 22.21 16.75 6.72
N ASP A 205 22.48 15.43 6.83
CA ASP A 205 22.09 14.44 5.82
C ASP A 205 21.11 13.43 6.44
N PRO A 206 19.79 13.73 6.47
CA PRO A 206 18.80 12.84 7.08
C PRO A 206 18.52 11.58 6.25
N VAL A 207 18.84 11.55 4.96
CA VAL A 207 18.66 10.40 4.07
C VAL A 207 19.91 10.19 3.22
N VAL A 208 20.62 9.08 3.44
CA VAL A 208 21.87 8.79 2.76
C VAL A 208 21.73 7.59 1.82
N TYR A 209 22.06 7.80 0.55
CA TYR A 209 22.19 6.75 -0.45
C TYR A 209 23.67 6.47 -0.74
N LYS A 210 23.96 5.21 -1.09
CA LYS A 210 25.28 4.80 -1.54
C LYS A 210 25.13 3.84 -2.72
N GLU A 211 25.86 4.10 -3.79
CA GLU A 211 25.80 3.31 -5.01
C GLU A 211 26.08 1.81 -4.74
N GLY A 212 25.22 0.94 -5.27
CA GLY A 212 25.31 -0.51 -5.11
C GLY A 212 25.08 -1.01 -3.69
N LYS A 213 24.47 -0.19 -2.82
CA LYS A 213 24.17 -0.53 -1.43
C LYS A 213 22.71 -0.22 -1.07
N GLY A 214 22.29 -0.78 0.05
CA GLY A 214 20.89 -0.75 0.48
C GLY A 214 20.09 -1.91 -0.16
N ILE A 215 18.89 -2.14 0.32
CA ILE A 215 18.00 -3.20 -0.16
C ILE A 215 17.59 -2.86 -1.59
N ALA A 216 17.89 -3.74 -2.55
CA ALA A 216 17.38 -3.63 -3.91
C ALA A 216 15.89 -4.05 -3.95
N TYR A 217 15.07 -3.30 -4.65
CA TYR A 217 13.64 -3.58 -4.77
C TYR A 217 13.16 -3.41 -6.21
N ALA A 218 12.07 -4.11 -6.52
CA ALA A 218 11.32 -3.89 -7.75
C ALA A 218 9.82 -4.00 -7.51
N MET A 219 9.06 -3.26 -8.32
CA MET A 219 7.61 -3.37 -8.44
C MET A 219 7.23 -3.37 -9.91
N GLY A 220 6.34 -4.28 -10.30
CA GLY A 220 5.79 -4.33 -11.65
C GLY A 220 4.31 -3.98 -11.67
N LEU A 221 3.90 -3.33 -12.75
CA LEU A 221 2.52 -3.04 -13.09
C LEU A 221 2.25 -3.53 -14.51
N ARG A 222 1.33 -4.48 -14.68
CA ARG A 222 0.86 -4.96 -15.97
C ARG A 222 -0.58 -4.55 -16.21
N VAL A 223 -0.89 -4.18 -17.46
CA VAL A 223 -2.21 -3.79 -17.91
C VAL A 223 -2.79 -4.83 -18.87
N GLN A 224 -4.02 -5.23 -18.61
CA GLN A 224 -4.88 -5.96 -19.54
C GLN A 224 -6.12 -5.12 -19.80
N THR A 225 -6.51 -4.93 -21.04
CA THR A 225 -7.64 -4.03 -21.39
C THR A 225 -8.25 -4.38 -22.74
N THR A 226 -9.49 -3.97 -22.93
CA THR A 226 -10.19 -3.99 -24.21
C THR A 226 -9.79 -2.85 -25.12
N GLY A 227 -9.19 -1.78 -24.59
CA GLY A 227 -8.77 -0.59 -25.31
C GLY A 227 -7.38 -0.68 -25.93
N LEU A 228 -6.94 0.43 -26.51
CA LEU A 228 -5.59 0.59 -27.07
C LEU A 228 -4.62 1.01 -25.97
N VAL A 229 -3.42 0.42 -25.98
CA VAL A 229 -2.36 0.74 -25.01
C VAL A 229 -1.12 1.22 -25.73
N HIS A 230 -0.57 2.31 -25.24
CA HIS A 230 0.72 2.86 -25.65
C HIS A 230 1.55 3.19 -24.41
N ILE A 231 2.84 2.87 -24.43
CA ILE A 231 3.78 3.24 -23.39
C ILE A 231 4.70 4.34 -23.93
N GLU A 232 4.80 5.42 -23.19
CA GLU A 232 5.73 6.51 -23.46
C GLU A 232 6.51 6.79 -22.18
N GLU A 233 7.83 6.56 -22.22
CA GLU A 233 8.72 6.67 -21.07
C GLU A 233 8.24 5.81 -19.87
N ASP A 234 7.77 6.45 -18.81
CA ASP A 234 7.31 5.87 -17.55
C ASP A 234 5.77 5.85 -17.41
N THR A 235 5.06 6.13 -18.49
CA THR A 235 3.60 6.30 -18.49
C THR A 235 2.92 5.31 -19.45
N ILE A 236 1.89 4.62 -18.96
CA ILE A 236 0.99 3.83 -19.80
C ILE A 236 -0.22 4.69 -20.15
N HIS A 237 -0.47 4.84 -21.44
CA HIS A 237 -1.64 5.49 -22.00
C HIS A 237 -2.65 4.45 -22.45
N ILE A 238 -3.88 4.53 -21.94
CA ILE A 238 -5.00 3.68 -22.34
C ILE A 238 -6.06 4.55 -22.99
N VAL A 239 -6.59 4.10 -24.13
CA VAL A 239 -7.59 4.83 -24.91
C VAL A 239 -8.71 3.88 -25.32
N ASP A 240 -9.94 4.38 -25.26
CA ASP A 240 -11.15 3.69 -25.75
C ASP A 240 -11.35 2.30 -25.12
N ALA A 241 -11.19 2.18 -23.79
CA ALA A 241 -11.49 0.98 -23.06
C ALA A 241 -12.88 1.03 -22.38
N ASP A 242 -13.49 -0.12 -22.18
CA ASP A 242 -14.63 -0.33 -21.28
C ASP A 242 -14.25 -1.22 -20.09
N GLU A 243 -13.13 -1.94 -20.19
CA GLU A 243 -12.57 -2.73 -19.11
C GLU A 243 -11.04 -2.63 -19.07
N ILE A 244 -10.50 -2.46 -17.86
CA ILE A 244 -9.06 -2.44 -17.58
C ILE A 244 -8.82 -3.30 -16.33
N VAL A 245 -7.86 -4.22 -16.41
CA VAL A 245 -7.34 -4.97 -15.25
C VAL A 245 -5.88 -4.63 -15.06
N LEU A 246 -5.54 -4.12 -13.88
CA LEU A 246 -4.18 -3.83 -13.44
C LEU A 246 -3.74 -4.94 -12.49
N ILE A 247 -2.57 -5.51 -12.74
CA ILE A 247 -1.94 -6.52 -11.88
C ILE A 247 -0.58 -6.00 -11.46
N SER A 248 -0.34 -5.94 -10.16
CA SER A 248 0.93 -5.48 -9.58
C SER A 248 1.50 -6.48 -8.60
N THR A 249 2.81 -6.61 -8.61
CA THR A 249 3.59 -7.35 -7.63
C THR A 249 4.88 -6.64 -7.31
N ALA A 250 5.46 -6.91 -6.14
CA ALA A 250 6.72 -6.34 -5.71
C ALA A 250 7.54 -7.33 -4.90
N THR A 251 8.85 -7.16 -4.94
CA THR A 251 9.80 -7.92 -4.11
C THR A 251 11.07 -7.11 -3.85
N SER A 252 11.88 -7.57 -2.90
CA SER A 252 13.22 -7.05 -2.60
C SER A 252 14.22 -8.18 -2.44
N ASP A 253 15.49 -7.84 -2.40
CA ASP A 253 16.58 -8.79 -2.15
C ASP A 253 16.87 -9.02 -0.65
N PHE A 254 16.03 -8.47 0.24
CA PHE A 254 16.17 -8.69 1.68
C PHE A 254 16.04 -10.18 2.03
N GLU A 255 17.04 -10.72 2.74
CA GLU A 255 17.14 -12.13 3.13
C GLU A 255 17.09 -13.13 1.95
N GLN A 256 17.46 -12.70 0.75
CA GLN A 256 17.51 -13.56 -0.43
C GLN A 256 18.93 -14.09 -0.66
N GLU A 257 19.05 -15.12 -1.51
CA GLU A 257 20.34 -15.68 -1.92
C GLU A 257 21.15 -14.68 -2.76
N ILE A 258 22.47 -14.83 -2.72
CA ILE A 258 23.39 -14.01 -3.52
C ILE A 258 23.04 -14.17 -5.01
N GLY A 259 22.83 -13.03 -5.67
CA GLY A 259 22.47 -13.00 -7.09
C GLY A 259 20.96 -12.92 -7.35
N TYR A 260 20.13 -12.83 -6.30
CA TYR A 260 18.70 -12.55 -6.45
C TYR A 260 18.48 -11.19 -7.15
N ASN A 261 17.68 -11.20 -8.20
CA ASN A 261 17.33 -10.00 -8.95
C ASN A 261 15.83 -9.69 -8.84
N PRO A 262 15.45 -8.69 -8.05
CA PRO A 262 14.05 -8.34 -7.85
C PRO A 262 13.27 -8.06 -9.15
N ALA A 263 13.91 -7.38 -10.12
CA ALA A 263 13.24 -7.04 -11.38
C ALA A 263 12.89 -8.28 -12.20
N SER A 264 13.82 -9.23 -12.31
CA SER A 264 13.58 -10.49 -13.03
C SER A 264 12.47 -11.30 -12.38
N VAL A 265 12.45 -11.38 -11.04
CA VAL A 265 11.41 -12.11 -10.28
C VAL A 265 10.03 -11.48 -10.47
N VAL A 266 9.95 -10.16 -10.42
CA VAL A 266 8.69 -9.41 -10.67
C VAL A 266 8.20 -9.64 -12.09
N ALA A 267 9.09 -9.56 -13.09
CA ALA A 267 8.73 -9.79 -14.49
C ALA A 267 8.21 -11.22 -14.73
N GLU A 268 8.89 -12.22 -14.17
CA GLU A 268 8.47 -13.63 -14.25
C GLU A 268 7.12 -13.86 -13.56
N GLN A 269 6.91 -13.29 -12.38
CA GLN A 269 5.65 -13.42 -11.66
C GLN A 269 4.48 -12.81 -12.44
N LEU A 270 4.66 -11.61 -13.03
CA LEU A 270 3.66 -10.97 -13.88
C LEU A 270 3.37 -11.79 -15.14
N GLU A 271 4.39 -12.42 -15.73
CA GLU A 271 4.19 -13.30 -16.88
C GLU A 271 3.37 -14.54 -16.52
N ASN A 272 3.72 -15.21 -15.43
CA ASN A 272 3.03 -16.42 -14.96
C ASN A 272 1.55 -16.16 -14.63
N ILE A 273 1.22 -14.97 -14.08
CA ILE A 273 -0.15 -14.62 -13.71
C ILE A 273 -0.97 -14.05 -14.87
N SER A 274 -0.32 -13.56 -15.94
CA SER A 274 -0.97 -12.85 -17.05
C SER A 274 -2.04 -13.64 -17.79
N HIS A 275 -1.99 -14.97 -17.71
CA HIS A 275 -2.95 -15.86 -18.36
C HIS A 275 -4.16 -16.21 -17.50
N MET A 276 -4.15 -15.78 -16.23
CA MET A 276 -5.22 -16.11 -15.29
C MET A 276 -6.37 -15.08 -15.42
N PRO A 277 -7.62 -15.55 -15.64
CA PRO A 277 -8.76 -14.65 -15.66
C PRO A 277 -8.96 -13.91 -14.34
N TYR A 278 -9.42 -12.66 -14.40
CA TYR A 278 -9.72 -11.84 -13.23
C TYR A 278 -10.61 -12.57 -12.21
N GLU A 279 -11.68 -13.23 -12.69
CA GLU A 279 -12.63 -13.93 -11.81
C GLU A 279 -11.96 -15.07 -11.04
N THR A 280 -11.02 -15.79 -11.67
CA THR A 280 -10.24 -16.83 -10.98
C THR A 280 -9.35 -16.25 -9.88
N LEU A 281 -8.67 -15.14 -10.16
CA LEU A 281 -7.84 -14.45 -9.14
C LEU A 281 -8.70 -13.99 -7.97
N ARG A 282 -9.87 -13.44 -8.27
CA ARG A 282 -10.84 -12.97 -7.28
C ARG A 282 -11.38 -14.09 -6.39
N GLU A 283 -11.79 -15.22 -6.98
CA GLU A 283 -12.28 -16.39 -6.25
C GLU A 283 -11.22 -16.97 -5.31
N ARG A 284 -10.00 -17.15 -5.80
CA ARG A 284 -8.85 -17.63 -5.01
C ARG A 284 -8.51 -16.69 -3.86
N HIS A 285 -8.55 -15.37 -4.12
CA HIS A 285 -8.36 -14.37 -3.07
C HIS A 285 -9.40 -14.49 -1.96
N ILE A 286 -10.69 -14.55 -2.32
CA ILE A 286 -11.78 -14.63 -1.35
C ILE A 286 -11.68 -15.92 -0.53
N GLU A 287 -11.44 -17.07 -1.16
CA GLU A 287 -11.32 -18.35 -0.48
C GLU A 287 -10.16 -18.34 0.54
N ALA A 288 -8.97 -17.90 0.13
CA ALA A 288 -7.81 -17.81 0.98
C ALA A 288 -8.02 -16.83 2.15
N TYR A 289 -8.61 -15.66 1.89
CA TYR A 289 -8.91 -14.67 2.92
C TYR A 289 -9.95 -15.18 3.93
N GLN A 290 -11.05 -15.74 3.46
CA GLN A 290 -12.13 -16.22 4.32
C GLN A 290 -11.74 -17.40 5.20
N HIS A 291 -10.74 -18.18 4.82
CA HIS A 291 -10.17 -19.21 5.67
C HIS A 291 -9.70 -18.63 7.02
N TYR A 292 -9.04 -17.47 7.02
CA TYR A 292 -8.61 -16.79 8.24
C TYR A 292 -9.70 -15.92 8.86
N PHE A 293 -10.41 -15.13 8.06
CA PHE A 293 -11.42 -14.20 8.53
C PHE A 293 -12.54 -14.89 9.31
N ASN A 294 -12.96 -16.06 8.87
CA ASN A 294 -14.04 -16.82 9.50
C ASN A 294 -13.61 -17.65 10.73
N ALA A 295 -12.30 -17.68 11.05
CA ALA A 295 -11.77 -18.43 12.19
C ALA A 295 -12.21 -17.84 13.55
N MET A 296 -12.50 -16.52 13.59
CA MET A 296 -12.98 -15.84 14.79
C MET A 296 -14.01 -14.77 14.42
N GLN A 297 -15.06 -14.67 15.25
CA GLN A 297 -16.07 -13.62 15.13
C GLN A 297 -16.30 -12.97 16.50
N LEU A 298 -16.36 -11.63 16.51
CA LEU A 298 -16.75 -10.84 17.68
C LEU A 298 -17.95 -9.98 17.28
N GLU A 299 -19.02 -10.04 18.07
CA GLU A 299 -20.23 -9.24 17.90
C GLU A 299 -20.51 -8.45 19.18
N LEU A 300 -20.48 -7.12 19.09
CA LEU A 300 -20.65 -6.22 20.24
C LEU A 300 -22.02 -5.54 20.31
N GLY A 301 -22.86 -5.75 19.30
CA GLY A 301 -24.23 -5.20 19.21
C GLY A 301 -24.64 -4.88 17.78
N GLU A 302 -25.67 -4.06 17.62
CA GLU A 302 -26.22 -3.68 16.32
C GLU A 302 -25.42 -2.53 15.71
N ALA A 303 -25.02 -2.68 14.44
CA ALA A 303 -24.35 -1.65 13.68
C ALA A 303 -25.33 -0.58 13.18
N LYS A 304 -24.92 0.69 13.26
CA LYS A 304 -25.60 1.81 12.59
C LYS A 304 -25.01 1.98 11.19
N THR A 305 -25.71 1.47 10.19
CA THR A 305 -25.18 1.32 8.81
C THR A 305 -25.68 2.38 7.83
N ASP A 306 -26.42 3.37 8.30
CA ASP A 306 -26.99 4.47 7.52
C ASP A 306 -26.04 5.66 7.34
N ARG A 307 -24.83 5.59 7.93
CA ARG A 307 -23.85 6.68 7.94
C ARG A 307 -22.52 6.24 7.35
N THR A 308 -21.77 7.20 6.83
CA THR A 308 -20.40 6.98 6.38
C THR A 308 -19.46 6.70 7.56
N THR A 309 -18.33 6.03 7.33
CA THR A 309 -17.38 5.66 8.38
C THR A 309 -16.81 6.89 9.09
N ASP A 310 -16.50 7.97 8.36
CA ASP A 310 -16.01 9.22 8.93
C ASP A 310 -17.07 9.94 9.79
N GLU A 311 -18.36 9.89 9.39
CA GLU A 311 -19.45 10.40 10.23
C GLU A 311 -19.61 9.58 11.52
N ARG A 312 -19.47 8.26 11.46
CA ARG A 312 -19.54 7.38 12.62
C ARG A 312 -18.40 7.66 13.60
N LEU A 313 -17.16 7.80 13.09
CA LEU A 313 -16.00 8.15 13.91
C LEU A 313 -16.15 9.51 14.58
N ARG A 314 -16.60 10.53 13.84
CA ARG A 314 -16.84 11.87 14.39
C ARG A 314 -17.90 11.86 15.51
N LEU A 315 -19.01 11.16 15.31
CA LEU A 315 -20.07 11.06 16.32
C LEU A 315 -19.61 10.29 17.57
N PHE A 316 -18.73 9.31 17.40
CA PHE A 316 -18.15 8.61 18.53
C PHE A 316 -17.25 9.53 19.37
N GLU A 317 -16.44 10.38 18.72
CA GLU A 317 -15.57 11.35 19.40
C GLU A 317 -16.36 12.47 20.09
N GLU A 318 -17.36 13.06 19.43
CA GLU A 318 -18.11 14.22 19.90
C GLU A 318 -19.19 13.88 20.92
N GLU A 319 -19.92 12.80 20.73
CA GLU A 319 -21.13 12.48 21.48
C GLU A 319 -20.95 11.28 22.41
N GLY A 320 -19.80 10.58 22.37
CA GLY A 320 -19.61 9.31 23.05
C GLY A 320 -20.65 8.27 22.60
N CYS A 321 -21.11 8.40 21.35
CA CYS A 321 -22.15 7.56 20.77
C CYS A 321 -21.69 6.12 20.74
N LYS A 322 -22.43 5.22 21.33
CA LYS A 322 -22.19 3.77 21.25
C LYS A 322 -22.52 3.28 19.85
N ASP A 323 -21.54 3.32 18.98
CA ASP A 323 -21.54 2.60 17.72
C ASP A 323 -20.77 1.30 17.94
N THR A 324 -21.44 0.18 17.77
CA THR A 324 -20.95 -1.17 18.10
C THR A 324 -20.53 -1.96 16.87
N ALA A 325 -20.39 -1.30 15.71
CA ALA A 325 -19.93 -1.92 14.47
C ALA A 325 -18.47 -1.65 14.19
#